data_9cbdd67a6bfa619e5633bc4f9b57c24a
#
_entry.id   9cbdd67a6bfa619e5633bc4f9b57c24a
#
_cell.length_a   1.000
_cell.length_b   1.000
_cell.length_c   1.000
_cell.angle_alpha   90.00
_cell.angle_beta   90.00
_cell.angle_gamma   90.00
#
_symmetry.space_group_name_H-M   'P 1'
#
loop_
_entity.id
_entity.type
_entity.pdbx_description
1 polymer ?
#
loop_
_entity_poly.entity_id
_entity_poly.type
_entity_poly.pdbx_seq_one_letter_code
_entity_poly.pdbx_strand_id
1 'polypeptide(L)'
;MSESDLFEYLKKYWHDLEMSKDKYSKHDCFSHSRKTRIELKCRNKHYNDLMIERSKYIYLMVKHILYDEIPLYINYTPQGIYCFDLRKVKTDWIIDNRMPKTTEFKNTERTQKEYCLLSIYKSRII
;
A
#
# COMPACT_ATOMS: atom_id res chain seq x y z
N MET A 1 12.57 6.29 7.18
CA MET A 1 12.58 5.62 5.86
C MET A 1 11.51 6.23 4.97
N SER A 2 11.89 6.61 3.76
CA SER A 2 10.95 7.09 2.74
C SER A 2 10.45 5.93 1.89
N GLU A 3 9.40 6.18 1.06
CA GLU A 3 8.94 5.17 0.10
C GLU A 3 10.05 4.80 -0.89
N SER A 4 10.90 5.76 -1.26
CA SER A 4 12.07 5.50 -2.11
C SER A 4 13.08 4.55 -1.45
N ASP A 5 13.34 4.74 -0.16
CA ASP A 5 14.22 3.83 0.60
C ASP A 5 13.59 2.43 0.71
N LEU A 6 12.30 2.37 0.96
CA LEU A 6 11.58 1.09 1.03
C LEU A 6 11.63 0.37 -0.32
N PHE A 7 11.43 1.10 -1.42
CA PHE A 7 11.55 0.56 -2.77
C PHE A 7 12.92 -0.08 -3.00
N GLU A 8 13.99 0.63 -2.66
CA GLU A 8 15.36 0.11 -2.83
C GLU A 8 15.60 -1.12 -1.96
N TYR A 9 15.07 -1.13 -0.72
CA TYR A 9 15.17 -2.29 0.16
C TYR A 9 14.47 -3.51 -0.43
N LEU A 10 13.30 -3.33 -1.03
CA LEU A 10 12.50 -4.43 -1.57
C LEU A 10 13.11 -5.07 -2.82
N LYS A 11 14.04 -4.40 -3.49
CA LYS A 11 14.77 -5.00 -4.62
C LYS A 11 15.57 -6.24 -4.23
N LYS A 12 15.83 -6.47 -2.96
CA LYS A 12 16.45 -7.71 -2.46
C LYS A 12 15.56 -8.92 -2.73
N TYR A 13 14.23 -8.72 -2.75
CA TYR A 13 13.25 -9.78 -2.89
C TYR A 13 12.65 -9.83 -4.30
N TRP A 14 12.51 -8.67 -4.93
CA TRP A 14 12.02 -8.52 -6.31
C TRP A 14 13.07 -7.76 -7.11
N HIS A 15 14.00 -8.51 -7.72
CA HIS A 15 15.20 -7.92 -8.34
C HIS A 15 14.89 -6.98 -9.50
N ASP A 16 13.80 -7.22 -10.22
CA ASP A 16 13.37 -6.41 -11.37
C ASP A 16 12.30 -5.36 -11.03
N LEU A 17 12.19 -5.01 -9.75
CA LEU A 17 11.18 -4.07 -9.29
C LEU A 17 11.39 -2.69 -9.90
N GLU A 18 10.33 -2.11 -10.48
CA GLU A 18 10.33 -0.79 -11.09
C GLU A 18 9.22 0.06 -10.50
N MET A 19 9.48 1.35 -10.29
CA MET A 19 8.43 2.30 -9.90
C MET A 19 7.46 2.49 -11.05
N SER A 20 6.17 2.59 -10.73
CA SER A 20 5.15 2.91 -11.70
C SER A 20 5.38 4.30 -12.30
N LYS A 21 5.17 4.42 -13.61
CA LYS A 21 5.24 5.70 -14.33
C LYS A 21 3.90 6.44 -14.35
N ASP A 22 2.86 5.82 -13.81
CA ASP A 22 1.54 6.43 -13.71
C ASP A 22 1.55 7.54 -12.68
N LYS A 23 1.20 8.77 -13.09
CA LYS A 23 1.16 9.94 -12.19
C LYS A 23 0.15 9.80 -11.05
N TYR A 24 -0.83 8.91 -11.17
CA TYR A 24 -1.84 8.65 -10.13
C TYR A 24 -1.41 7.57 -9.14
N SER A 25 -0.30 6.88 -9.42
CA SER A 25 0.20 5.75 -8.62
C SER A 25 1.62 6.03 -8.15
N LYS A 26 1.80 7.15 -7.44
CA LYS A 26 3.14 7.68 -7.06
C LYS A 26 3.98 6.72 -6.24
N HIS A 27 3.36 5.81 -5.52
CA HIS A 27 4.05 4.95 -4.55
C HIS A 27 3.82 3.47 -4.85
N ASP A 28 3.40 3.12 -6.07
CA ASP A 28 3.34 1.71 -6.43
C ASP A 28 4.51 1.33 -7.33
N CYS A 29 4.85 0.05 -7.29
CA CYS A 29 5.92 -0.53 -8.07
C CYS A 29 5.52 -1.91 -8.56
N PHE A 30 6.26 -2.42 -9.56
CA PHE A 30 5.87 -3.64 -10.24
C PHE A 30 7.09 -4.50 -10.56
N SER A 31 6.95 -5.81 -10.35
CA SER A 31 7.92 -6.82 -10.78
C SER A 31 7.33 -7.63 -11.93
N HIS A 32 7.90 -7.51 -13.12
CA HIS A 32 7.45 -8.25 -14.30
C HIS A 32 7.67 -9.75 -14.15
N SER A 33 8.82 -10.15 -13.64
CA SER A 33 9.19 -11.57 -13.53
C SER A 33 8.26 -12.33 -12.58
N ARG A 34 7.74 -11.67 -11.55
CA ARG A 34 6.85 -12.28 -10.55
C ARG A 34 5.41 -11.82 -10.66
N LYS A 35 5.10 -10.97 -11.63
CA LYS A 35 3.77 -10.39 -11.84
C LYS A 35 3.20 -9.84 -10.53
N THR A 36 4.02 -9.08 -9.80
CA THR A 36 3.67 -8.58 -8.48
C THR A 36 3.61 -7.06 -8.51
N ARG A 37 2.49 -6.50 -8.07
CA ARG A 37 2.30 -5.05 -7.92
C ARG A 37 2.21 -4.71 -6.45
N ILE A 38 3.00 -3.74 -6.04
CA ILE A 38 3.17 -3.41 -4.63
C ILE A 38 2.85 -1.94 -4.41
N GLU A 39 1.91 -1.65 -3.51
CA GLU A 39 1.70 -0.29 -3.00
C GLU A 39 2.56 -0.10 -1.77
N LEU A 40 3.36 0.97 -1.76
CA LEU A 40 4.29 1.28 -0.68
C LEU A 40 3.69 2.31 0.27
N LYS A 41 3.87 2.10 1.57
CA LYS A 41 3.48 3.07 2.59
C LYS A 41 4.52 3.10 3.71
N CYS A 42 5.06 4.29 4.00
CA CYS A 42 5.94 4.50 5.13
C CYS A 42 5.22 5.30 6.20
N ARG A 43 5.27 4.80 7.42
CA ARG A 43 4.59 5.42 8.55
C ARG A 43 5.59 5.86 9.61
N ASN A 44 5.34 7.01 10.21
CA ASN A 44 6.19 7.55 11.27
C ASN A 44 5.92 6.91 12.63
N LYS A 45 4.74 6.32 12.80
CA LYS A 45 4.31 5.66 14.02
C LYS A 45 3.87 4.24 13.71
N HIS A 46 4.08 3.33 14.68
CA HIS A 46 3.61 1.96 14.56
C HIS A 46 2.18 1.86 15.09
N TYR A 47 1.35 1.10 14.36
CA TYR A 47 0.00 0.69 14.79
C TYR A 47 -0.15 -0.79 14.49
N ASN A 48 -0.89 -1.48 15.36
CA ASN A 48 -1.16 -2.91 15.14
C ASN A 48 -2.17 -3.16 14.01
N ASP A 49 -2.96 -2.14 13.67
CA ASP A 49 -3.86 -2.16 12.53
C ASP A 49 -3.44 -1.07 11.58
N LEU A 50 -3.11 -1.44 10.35
CA LEU A 50 -2.62 -0.52 9.33
C LEU A 50 -3.71 -0.25 8.31
N MET A 51 -3.93 1.03 8.04
CA MET A 51 -5.02 1.50 7.19
C MET A 51 -4.66 1.38 5.71
N ILE A 52 -5.60 0.90 4.90
CA ILE A 52 -5.54 1.03 3.44
C ILE A 52 -6.79 1.77 2.94
N GLU A 53 -6.60 2.77 2.09
CA GLU A 53 -7.70 3.46 1.44
C GLU A 53 -8.34 2.54 0.40
N ARG A 54 -9.67 2.61 0.28
CA ARG A 54 -10.41 1.76 -0.65
C ARG A 54 -9.98 1.97 -2.11
N SER A 55 -9.67 3.21 -2.50
CA SER A 55 -9.20 3.51 -3.85
C SER A 55 -7.92 2.77 -4.20
N LYS A 56 -6.98 2.66 -3.26
CA LYS A 56 -5.74 1.91 -3.45
C LYS A 56 -6.00 0.41 -3.56
N TYR A 57 -6.85 -0.11 -2.68
CA TYR A 57 -7.25 -1.50 -2.71
C TYR A 57 -7.90 -1.86 -4.05
N ILE A 58 -8.85 -1.06 -4.50
CA ILE A 58 -9.55 -1.30 -5.77
C ILE A 58 -8.57 -1.29 -6.94
N TYR A 59 -7.67 -0.31 -6.99
CA TYR A 59 -6.66 -0.21 -8.05
C TYR A 59 -5.86 -1.50 -8.16
N LEU A 60 -5.35 -2.00 -7.02
CA LEU A 60 -4.54 -3.22 -6.99
C LEU A 60 -5.35 -4.47 -7.36
N MET A 61 -6.60 -4.54 -6.89
CA MET A 61 -7.45 -5.69 -7.18
C MET A 61 -7.92 -5.71 -8.63
N VAL A 62 -8.12 -4.55 -9.26
CA VAL A 62 -8.43 -4.47 -10.70
C VAL A 62 -7.25 -5.01 -11.51
N LYS A 63 -6.02 -4.64 -11.16
CA LYS A 63 -4.82 -5.17 -11.80
C LYS A 63 -4.69 -6.68 -11.62
N HIS A 64 -5.04 -7.18 -10.44
CA HIS A 64 -5.08 -8.61 -10.17
C HIS A 64 -6.11 -9.33 -11.06
N ILE A 65 -7.32 -8.80 -11.15
CA ILE A 65 -8.41 -9.43 -11.91
C ILE A 65 -8.13 -9.41 -13.41
N LEU A 66 -7.65 -8.26 -13.94
CA LEU A 66 -7.45 -8.09 -15.37
C LEU A 66 -6.16 -8.71 -15.91
N TYR A 67 -5.10 -8.67 -15.12
CA TYR A 67 -3.75 -9.03 -15.57
C TYR A 67 -3.09 -10.13 -14.76
N ASP A 68 -3.80 -10.72 -13.81
CA ASP A 68 -3.29 -11.78 -12.93
C ASP A 68 -2.04 -11.34 -12.15
N GLU A 69 -2.00 -10.06 -11.76
CA GLU A 69 -0.93 -9.54 -10.91
C GLU A 69 -1.20 -9.89 -9.45
N ILE A 70 -0.12 -10.17 -8.71
CA ILE A 70 -0.21 -10.39 -7.26
C ILE A 70 -0.27 -9.04 -6.57
N PRO A 71 -1.37 -8.72 -5.85
CA PRO A 71 -1.53 -7.40 -5.23
C PRO A 71 -0.99 -7.40 -3.80
N LEU A 72 0.11 -6.70 -3.57
CA LEU A 72 0.71 -6.58 -2.24
C LEU A 72 0.65 -5.14 -1.74
N TYR A 73 0.38 -5.00 -0.45
CA TYR A 73 0.44 -3.73 0.25
C TYR A 73 1.53 -3.84 1.31
N ILE A 74 2.62 -3.09 1.17
CA ILE A 74 3.78 -3.19 2.04
C ILE A 74 3.95 -1.89 2.81
N ASN A 75 3.94 -2.00 4.14
CA ASN A 75 4.07 -0.88 5.07
C ASN A 75 5.37 -0.98 5.84
N TYR A 76 6.12 0.11 5.86
CA TYR A 76 7.18 0.32 6.84
C TYR A 76 6.60 1.03 8.06
N THR A 77 6.97 0.55 9.25
CA THR A 77 6.76 1.26 10.51
C THR A 77 8.07 1.22 11.31
N PRO A 78 8.20 2.03 12.38
CA PRO A 78 9.39 1.94 13.23
C PRO A 78 9.63 0.56 13.85
N GLN A 79 8.66 -0.34 13.81
CA GLN A 79 8.80 -1.69 14.38
C GLN A 79 8.98 -2.79 13.32
N GLY A 80 8.91 -2.47 12.05
CA GLY A 80 9.15 -3.48 11.01
C GLY A 80 8.49 -3.18 9.69
N ILE A 81 8.63 -4.13 8.77
CA ILE A 81 8.06 -4.04 7.43
C ILE A 81 7.03 -5.17 7.29
N TYR A 82 5.80 -4.80 6.99
CA TYR A 82 4.65 -5.69 6.98
C TYR A 82 4.06 -5.79 5.58
N CYS A 83 4.01 -7.01 5.05
CA CYS A 83 3.51 -7.29 3.71
C CYS A 83 2.14 -7.96 3.78
N PHE A 84 1.13 -7.32 3.20
CA PHE A 84 -0.22 -7.85 3.11
C PHE A 84 -0.49 -8.32 1.68
N ASP A 85 -0.89 -9.57 1.52
CA ASP A 85 -1.42 -10.07 0.26
C ASP A 85 -2.91 -9.73 0.22
N LEU A 86 -3.28 -8.79 -0.63
CA LEU A 86 -4.65 -8.27 -0.64
C LEU A 86 -5.70 -9.28 -1.11
N ARG A 87 -5.27 -10.39 -1.71
CA ARG A 87 -6.18 -11.49 -2.05
C ARG A 87 -6.67 -12.24 -0.81
N LYS A 88 -5.94 -12.12 0.30
CA LYS A 88 -6.15 -12.89 1.53
C LYS A 88 -6.68 -12.05 2.68
N VAL A 89 -6.83 -10.74 2.51
CA VAL A 89 -7.29 -9.87 3.58
C VAL A 89 -8.82 -9.75 3.56
N LYS A 90 -9.38 -9.59 4.76
CA LYS A 90 -10.80 -9.27 4.94
C LYS A 90 -10.96 -7.76 4.95
N THR A 91 -11.91 -7.25 4.15
CA THR A 91 -12.13 -5.81 4.03
C THR A 91 -13.47 -5.41 4.62
N ASP A 92 -13.42 -4.68 5.74
CA ASP A 92 -14.57 -4.03 6.34
C ASP A 92 -14.38 -2.53 6.17
N TRP A 93 -15.13 -1.93 5.23
CA TRP A 93 -14.91 -0.54 4.84
C TRP A 93 -15.55 0.42 5.84
N ILE A 94 -14.75 1.39 6.30
CA ILE A 94 -15.16 2.45 7.22
C ILE A 94 -15.14 3.75 6.43
N ILE A 95 -16.19 4.58 6.64
CA ILE A 95 -16.30 5.87 5.98
C ILE A 95 -15.94 6.96 6.99
N ASP A 96 -14.98 7.83 6.63
CA ASP A 96 -14.57 8.95 7.47
C ASP A 96 -14.56 10.24 6.66
N ASN A 97 -15.40 11.18 7.04
CA ASN A 97 -15.53 12.48 6.40
C ASN A 97 -14.49 13.50 6.87
N ARG A 98 -13.68 13.14 7.88
CA ARG A 98 -12.71 14.05 8.50
C ARG A 98 -11.32 13.91 7.91
N MET A 99 -11.11 12.92 7.04
CA MET A 99 -9.79 12.67 6.47
C MET A 99 -9.41 13.78 5.49
N PRO A 100 -8.11 14.17 5.44
CA PRO A 100 -7.66 15.13 4.45
C PRO A 100 -7.77 14.54 3.04
N LYS A 101 -8.03 15.40 2.06
CA LYS A 101 -8.11 15.00 0.65
C LYS A 101 -6.78 14.43 0.16
N THR A 102 -5.67 14.99 0.61
CA THR A 102 -4.33 14.47 0.36
C THR A 102 -3.54 14.47 1.66
N THR A 103 -2.40 13.76 1.68
CA THR A 103 -1.50 13.75 2.82
C THR A 103 -0.48 14.88 2.78
N GLU A 104 -0.56 15.80 1.82
CA GLU A 104 0.31 16.96 1.74
C GLU A 104 0.11 17.90 2.93
N PHE A 105 1.22 18.35 3.49
CA PHE A 105 1.22 19.16 4.72
C PHE A 105 0.34 20.42 4.64
N LYS A 106 0.32 21.09 3.48
CA LYS A 106 -0.41 22.35 3.30
C LYS A 106 -1.88 22.16 2.92
N ASN A 107 -2.30 20.94 2.64
CA ASN A 107 -3.67 20.68 2.22
C ASN A 107 -4.56 20.50 3.44
N THR A 108 -5.47 21.48 3.64
CA THR A 108 -6.45 21.44 4.73
C THR A 108 -7.84 20.99 4.28
N GLU A 109 -8.04 20.72 2.99
CA GLU A 109 -9.31 20.20 2.51
C GLU A 109 -9.64 18.85 3.14
N ARG A 110 -10.91 18.66 3.44
CA ARG A 110 -11.43 17.39 3.94
C ARG A 110 -12.35 16.78 2.89
N THR A 111 -12.28 15.45 2.77
CA THR A 111 -13.14 14.70 1.88
C THR A 111 -13.56 13.40 2.55
N GLN A 112 -14.68 12.85 2.09
CA GLN A 112 -15.10 11.53 2.51
C GLN A 112 -14.18 10.50 1.90
N LYS A 113 -13.58 9.64 2.74
CA LYS A 113 -12.76 8.53 2.29
C LYS A 113 -13.22 7.25 2.95
N GLU A 114 -13.15 6.17 2.19
CA GLU A 114 -13.37 4.83 2.71
C GLU A 114 -12.02 4.15 2.92
N TYR A 115 -11.89 3.47 4.04
CA TYR A 115 -10.67 2.74 4.38
C TYR A 115 -11.03 1.48 5.16
N CYS A 116 -10.08 0.55 5.24
CA CYS A 116 -10.17 -0.55 6.18
C CYS A 116 -8.87 -0.70 6.94
N LEU A 117 -8.95 -1.40 8.07
CA LEU A 117 -7.81 -1.65 8.94
C LEU A 117 -7.35 -3.09 8.77
N LEU A 118 -6.06 -3.26 8.50
CA LEU A 118 -5.42 -4.55 8.28
C LEU A 118 -4.54 -4.87 9.50
N SER A 119 -4.85 -5.94 10.21
CA SER A 119 -4.07 -6.35 11.38
C SER A 119 -2.68 -6.83 10.95
N ILE A 120 -1.62 -6.35 11.60
CA ILE A 120 -0.25 -6.78 11.33
C ILE A 120 -0.06 -8.29 11.57
N TYR A 121 -0.90 -8.89 12.41
CA TYR A 121 -0.86 -10.34 12.69
C TYR A 121 -1.34 -11.18 11.48
N LYS A 122 -1.97 -10.54 10.49
CA LYS A 122 -2.36 -11.16 9.22
C LYS A 122 -1.37 -10.86 8.10
N SER A 123 -0.29 -10.13 8.40
CA SER A 123 0.75 -9.82 7.44
C SER A 123 1.88 -10.84 7.49
N ARG A 124 2.73 -10.77 6.47
CA ARG A 124 4.03 -11.43 6.46
C ARG A 124 5.08 -10.37 6.81
N ILE A 125 5.91 -10.66 7.80
CA ILE A 125 7.01 -9.77 8.18
C ILE A 125 8.19 -9.99 7.24
N ILE A 126 8.72 -8.91 6.72
CA ILE A 126 9.87 -8.96 5.82
C ILE A 126 11.11 -8.45 6.52
#